data_c373a50ecec78ce5f3dc8374c4bbe795
#
_entry.id   c373a50ecec78ce5f3dc8374c4bbe795
#
_cell.length_a   1.000
_cell.length_b   1.000
_cell.length_c   1.000
_cell.angle_alpha   90.00
_cell.angle_beta   90.00
_cell.angle_gamma   90.00
#
_symmetry.space_group_name_H-M   'P 1'
#
loop_
_entity.id
_entity.type
_entity.pdbx_description
1 polymer ?
#
loop_
_entity_poly.entity_id
_entity_poly.type
_entity_poly.pdbx_seq_one_letter_code
_entity_poly.pdbx_strand_id
1 'polypeptide(L)'
;LLTREQEVELAKRIEAGDMRARRIMIESNLRLAISIAKKYAQYGGSLEDLIQESNIGLIKAVEKFDWRKGFKFSTYACWWIKQAVTRSLTSNSTLLKVPSHTLSNARKIWALRQEYQEEFGHEPSMDEICDALGLTEKHVRNALDAVKTKSISSIDQQIGDEGNRTLGDVIPDNDTPNIEQILDNELIRARIVKALSSLTKREELVLRMRFGISEVSEDDENVYEVELAQ
;
A
#
# COMPACT_ATOMS: atom_id res chain seq x y z
N LEU A 1 -28.20 -19.90 21.91
CA LEU A 1 -27.66 -18.75 22.63
C LEU A 1 -27.37 -19.17 24.06
N LEU A 2 -26.19 -18.87 24.56
CA LEU A 2 -25.78 -19.19 25.94
C LEU A 2 -26.44 -18.23 26.94
N THR A 3 -26.79 -18.74 28.11
CA THR A 3 -27.16 -17.91 29.25
C THR A 3 -25.89 -17.38 29.93
N ARG A 4 -26.02 -16.32 30.76
CA ARG A 4 -24.88 -15.75 31.49
C ARG A 4 -24.19 -16.78 32.38
N GLU A 5 -24.95 -17.67 33.02
CA GLU A 5 -24.44 -18.74 33.89
C GLU A 5 -23.60 -19.75 33.09
N GLN A 6 -24.09 -20.11 31.87
CA GLN A 6 -23.37 -20.98 30.96
C GLN A 6 -22.10 -20.34 30.40
N GLU A 7 -22.11 -19.01 30.15
CA GLU A 7 -20.89 -18.28 29.73
C GLU A 7 -19.82 -18.37 30.82
N VAL A 8 -20.21 -18.21 32.13
CA VAL A 8 -19.28 -18.29 33.27
C VAL A 8 -18.78 -19.72 33.47
N GLU A 9 -19.63 -20.72 33.35
CA GLU A 9 -19.23 -22.11 33.46
C GLU A 9 -18.24 -22.51 32.37
N LEU A 10 -18.54 -22.18 31.11
CA LEU A 10 -17.65 -22.43 29.98
C LEU A 10 -16.33 -21.71 30.19
N ALA A 11 -16.34 -20.44 30.63
CA ALA A 11 -15.12 -19.68 30.87
C ALA A 11 -14.21 -20.31 31.90
N LYS A 12 -14.76 -20.83 33.00
CA LYS A 12 -14.00 -21.58 34.02
C LYS A 12 -13.38 -22.85 33.47
N ARG A 13 -14.10 -23.60 32.63
CA ARG A 13 -13.60 -24.80 31.95
C ARG A 13 -12.51 -24.48 30.95
N ILE A 14 -12.62 -23.35 30.21
CA ILE A 14 -11.60 -22.89 29.30
C ILE A 14 -10.32 -22.51 30.06
N GLU A 15 -10.44 -21.84 31.22
CA GLU A 15 -9.29 -21.52 32.09
C GLU A 15 -8.59 -22.79 32.56
N ALA A 16 -9.33 -23.91 32.79
CA ALA A 16 -8.81 -25.23 33.12
C ALA A 16 -8.22 -25.99 31.91
N GLY A 17 -8.25 -25.42 30.70
CA GLY A 17 -7.68 -26.04 29.48
C GLY A 17 -8.65 -26.90 28.66
N ASP A 18 -9.96 -26.86 28.93
CA ASP A 18 -10.95 -27.66 28.22
C ASP A 18 -11.20 -27.10 26.79
N MET A 19 -10.63 -27.77 25.79
CA MET A 19 -10.78 -27.41 24.37
C MET A 19 -12.20 -27.62 23.85
N ARG A 20 -13.00 -28.51 24.48
CA ARG A 20 -14.41 -28.68 24.08
C ARG A 20 -15.25 -27.49 24.54
N ALA A 21 -15.04 -27.01 25.76
CA ALA A 21 -15.71 -25.80 26.27
C ALA A 21 -15.36 -24.56 25.40
N ARG A 22 -14.08 -24.43 25.01
CA ARG A 22 -13.64 -23.37 24.07
C ARG A 22 -14.39 -23.42 22.74
N ARG A 23 -14.50 -24.60 22.15
CA ARG A 23 -15.22 -24.79 20.89
C ARG A 23 -16.71 -24.42 21.02
N ILE A 24 -17.39 -24.88 22.07
CA ILE A 24 -18.79 -24.56 22.32
C ILE A 24 -18.99 -23.05 22.48
N MET A 25 -18.10 -22.36 23.22
CA MET A 25 -18.18 -20.91 23.42
C MET A 25 -18.04 -20.15 22.10
N ILE A 26 -17.12 -20.56 21.21
CA ILE A 26 -16.93 -19.95 19.88
C ILE A 26 -18.16 -20.20 19.01
N GLU A 27 -18.57 -21.47 18.82
CA GLU A 27 -19.67 -21.86 17.92
C GLU A 27 -20.99 -21.17 18.30
N SER A 28 -21.28 -21.07 19.59
CA SER A 28 -22.51 -20.42 20.09
C SER A 28 -22.55 -18.91 19.81
N ASN A 29 -21.40 -18.27 19.57
CA ASN A 29 -21.28 -16.83 19.34
C ASN A 29 -20.94 -16.44 17.90
N LEU A 30 -20.85 -17.38 16.95
CA LEU A 30 -20.59 -17.08 15.53
C LEU A 30 -21.61 -16.10 14.93
N ARG A 31 -22.88 -16.20 15.32
CA ARG A 31 -23.92 -15.28 14.88
C ARG A 31 -23.63 -13.82 15.25
N LEU A 32 -23.02 -13.60 16.43
CA LEU A 32 -22.59 -12.27 16.86
C LEU A 32 -21.49 -11.74 15.94
N ALA A 33 -20.48 -12.55 15.64
CA ALA A 33 -19.39 -12.18 14.72
C ALA A 33 -19.91 -11.80 13.35
N ILE A 34 -20.80 -12.62 12.76
CA ILE A 34 -21.42 -12.37 11.44
C ILE A 34 -22.25 -11.07 11.46
N SER A 35 -23.00 -10.81 12.54
CA SER A 35 -23.81 -9.59 12.64
C SER A 35 -23.00 -8.31 12.64
N ILE A 36 -21.78 -8.37 13.21
CA ILE A 36 -20.85 -7.25 13.21
C ILE A 36 -20.20 -7.13 11.83
N ALA A 37 -19.72 -8.24 11.24
CA ALA A 37 -19.11 -8.24 9.91
C ALA A 37 -20.02 -7.60 8.85
N LYS A 38 -21.33 -7.95 8.86
CA LYS A 38 -22.32 -7.37 7.94
C LYS A 38 -22.41 -5.85 8.03
N LYS A 39 -22.29 -5.27 9.23
CA LYS A 39 -22.30 -3.80 9.41
C LYS A 39 -21.09 -3.11 8.81
N TYR A 40 -19.97 -3.83 8.74
CA TYR A 40 -18.73 -3.28 8.19
C TYR A 40 -18.55 -3.55 6.71
N ALA A 41 -19.36 -4.41 6.08
CA ALA A 41 -19.29 -4.72 4.66
C ALA A 41 -19.48 -3.47 3.76
N GLN A 42 -20.24 -2.48 4.22
CA GLN A 42 -20.44 -1.21 3.51
C GLN A 42 -19.16 -0.35 3.39
N TYR A 43 -18.14 -0.60 4.22
CA TYR A 43 -16.88 0.16 4.18
C TYR A 43 -15.82 -0.45 3.23
N GLY A 44 -16.19 -1.48 2.48
CA GLY A 44 -15.33 -2.16 1.51
C GLY A 44 -14.79 -3.51 2.02
N GLY A 45 -14.21 -4.27 1.10
CA GLY A 45 -13.73 -5.63 1.35
C GLY A 45 -14.80 -6.71 1.10
N SER A 46 -14.35 -7.95 0.90
CA SER A 46 -15.25 -9.11 0.77
C SER A 46 -15.96 -9.39 2.09
N LEU A 47 -17.28 -9.63 2.04
CA LEU A 47 -18.04 -10.00 3.25
C LEU A 47 -17.49 -11.30 3.86
N GLU A 48 -17.02 -12.22 3.03
CA GLU A 48 -16.45 -13.50 3.45
C GLU A 48 -15.18 -13.30 4.26
N ASP A 49 -14.28 -12.44 3.79
CA ASP A 49 -13.04 -12.09 4.51
C ASP A 49 -13.36 -11.39 5.83
N LEU A 50 -14.31 -10.47 5.83
CA LEU A 50 -14.73 -9.78 7.06
C LEU A 50 -15.36 -10.74 8.09
N ILE A 51 -16.07 -11.78 7.65
CA ILE A 51 -16.59 -12.82 8.52
C ILE A 51 -15.43 -13.62 9.13
N GLN A 52 -14.41 -14.01 8.34
CA GLN A 52 -13.26 -14.75 8.85
C GLN A 52 -12.45 -13.91 9.86
N GLU A 53 -12.21 -12.65 9.57
CA GLU A 53 -11.53 -11.74 10.49
C GLU A 53 -12.36 -11.52 11.79
N SER A 54 -13.69 -11.44 11.66
CA SER A 54 -14.59 -11.39 12.81
C SER A 54 -14.48 -12.65 13.69
N ASN A 55 -14.38 -13.81 13.05
CA ASN A 55 -14.20 -15.08 13.77
C ASN A 55 -12.84 -15.13 14.47
N ILE A 56 -11.77 -14.64 13.84
CA ILE A 56 -10.44 -14.50 14.48
C ILE A 56 -10.53 -13.57 15.70
N GLY A 57 -11.25 -12.47 15.59
CA GLY A 57 -11.52 -11.54 16.70
C GLY A 57 -12.29 -12.22 17.83
N LEU A 58 -13.31 -13.01 17.50
CA LEU A 58 -14.11 -13.79 18.46
C LEU A 58 -13.25 -14.82 19.21
N ILE A 59 -12.38 -15.55 18.49
CA ILE A 59 -11.47 -16.52 19.09
C ILE A 59 -10.57 -15.85 20.13
N LYS A 60 -9.98 -14.70 19.79
CA LYS A 60 -9.15 -13.91 20.72
C LYS A 60 -9.95 -13.41 21.93
N ALA A 61 -11.23 -13.06 21.71
CA ALA A 61 -12.10 -12.64 22.80
C ALA A 61 -12.36 -13.80 23.77
N VAL A 62 -12.61 -15.02 23.28
CA VAL A 62 -12.81 -16.22 24.12
C VAL A 62 -11.56 -16.53 24.94
N GLU A 63 -10.37 -16.42 24.38
CA GLU A 63 -9.10 -16.69 25.06
C GLU A 63 -8.79 -15.68 26.17
N LYS A 64 -9.25 -14.44 26.03
CA LYS A 64 -8.95 -13.34 26.96
C LYS A 64 -10.13 -12.94 27.85
N PHE A 65 -11.22 -13.66 27.79
CA PHE A 65 -12.42 -13.35 28.57
C PHE A 65 -12.23 -13.67 30.02
N ASP A 66 -12.42 -12.65 30.87
CA ASP A 66 -12.38 -12.81 32.35
C ASP A 66 -13.81 -12.72 32.92
N TRP A 67 -14.34 -13.86 33.30
CA TRP A 67 -15.66 -14.00 33.89
C TRP A 67 -15.82 -13.32 35.27
N ARG A 68 -14.69 -13.08 35.99
CA ARG A 68 -14.68 -12.44 37.31
C ARG A 68 -15.13 -10.98 37.24
N LYS A 69 -15.00 -10.34 36.09
CA LYS A 69 -15.41 -8.95 35.88
C LYS A 69 -16.92 -8.74 35.83
N GLY A 70 -17.71 -9.80 35.77
CA GLY A 70 -19.17 -9.74 35.85
C GLY A 70 -19.90 -9.20 34.64
N PHE A 71 -19.21 -8.87 33.54
CA PHE A 71 -19.82 -8.44 32.28
C PHE A 71 -20.24 -9.62 31.42
N LYS A 72 -21.23 -9.41 30.49
CA LYS A 72 -21.59 -10.41 29.51
C LYS A 72 -20.45 -10.59 28.48
N PHE A 73 -20.27 -11.82 28.04
CA PHE A 73 -19.27 -12.13 27.01
C PHE A 73 -19.44 -11.27 25.75
N SER A 74 -20.67 -11.09 25.28
CA SER A 74 -20.97 -10.29 24.09
C SER A 74 -20.43 -8.86 24.15
N THR A 75 -20.50 -8.20 25.33
CA THR A 75 -19.97 -6.83 25.52
C THR A 75 -18.47 -6.79 25.30
N TYR A 76 -17.74 -7.77 25.80
CA TYR A 76 -16.29 -7.87 25.64
C TYR A 76 -15.91 -8.31 24.22
N ALA A 77 -16.57 -9.32 23.68
CA ALA A 77 -16.32 -9.86 22.35
C ALA A 77 -16.53 -8.82 21.22
N CYS A 78 -17.57 -7.98 21.35
CA CYS A 78 -17.83 -6.91 20.38
C CYS A 78 -16.61 -6.02 20.15
N TRP A 79 -15.85 -5.71 21.19
CA TRP A 79 -14.66 -4.87 21.06
C TRP A 79 -13.56 -5.57 20.25
N TRP A 80 -13.27 -6.84 20.56
CA TRP A 80 -12.27 -7.63 19.84
C TRP A 80 -12.64 -7.88 18.38
N ILE A 81 -13.91 -8.17 18.12
CA ILE A 81 -14.42 -8.39 16.77
C ILE A 81 -14.30 -7.09 15.95
N LYS A 82 -14.76 -5.96 16.49
CA LYS A 82 -14.63 -4.65 15.81
C LYS A 82 -13.17 -4.31 15.54
N GLN A 83 -12.29 -4.53 16.49
CA GLN A 83 -10.86 -4.28 16.34
C GLN A 83 -10.25 -5.14 15.22
N ALA A 84 -10.57 -6.43 15.15
CA ALA A 84 -10.10 -7.34 14.10
C ALA A 84 -10.58 -6.89 12.72
N VAL A 85 -11.88 -6.64 12.56
CA VAL A 85 -12.48 -6.18 11.30
C VAL A 85 -11.90 -4.85 10.84
N THR A 86 -11.81 -3.85 11.74
CA THR A 86 -11.26 -2.54 11.38
C THR A 86 -9.79 -2.63 10.97
N ARG A 87 -9.03 -3.48 11.65
CA ARG A 87 -7.62 -3.73 11.30
C ARG A 87 -7.50 -4.38 9.93
N SER A 88 -8.33 -5.38 9.62
CA SER A 88 -8.36 -6.04 8.32
C SER A 88 -8.73 -5.06 7.20
N LEU A 89 -9.79 -4.27 7.37
CA LEU A 89 -10.16 -3.22 6.41
C LEU A 89 -9.03 -2.21 6.15
N THR A 90 -8.21 -1.93 7.16
CA THR A 90 -7.10 -0.98 7.00
C THR A 90 -5.89 -1.62 6.32
N SER A 91 -5.62 -2.92 6.56
CA SER A 91 -4.42 -3.61 6.07
C SER A 91 -4.60 -4.34 4.75
N ASN A 92 -5.79 -4.87 4.48
CA ASN A 92 -6.03 -5.81 3.38
C ASN A 92 -6.89 -5.23 2.24
N SER A 93 -7.47 -4.03 2.42
CA SER A 93 -8.37 -3.43 1.42
C SER A 93 -7.64 -2.75 0.25
N THR A 94 -6.31 -2.65 0.28
CA THR A 94 -5.54 -1.97 -0.76
C THR A 94 -4.37 -2.83 -1.24
N LEU A 95 -4.11 -2.81 -2.57
CA LEU A 95 -2.97 -3.47 -3.19
C LEU A 95 -1.64 -2.98 -2.62
N LEU A 96 -1.53 -1.67 -2.38
CA LEU A 96 -0.36 -1.07 -1.75
C LEU A 96 -0.58 -0.94 -0.25
N LYS A 97 0.31 -1.56 0.52
CA LYS A 97 0.25 -1.52 1.98
C LYS A 97 0.76 -0.19 2.50
N VAL A 98 -0.17 0.63 3.02
CA VAL A 98 0.16 1.90 3.68
C VAL A 98 0.17 1.69 5.20
N PRO A 99 1.18 2.22 5.92
CA PRO A 99 1.22 2.16 7.38
C PRO A 99 -0.03 2.79 8.01
N SER A 100 -0.57 2.15 9.06
CA SER A 100 -1.80 2.59 9.72
C SER A 100 -1.73 3.99 10.32
N HIS A 101 -0.56 4.43 10.79
CA HIS A 101 -0.36 5.78 11.31
C HIS A 101 -0.49 6.84 10.21
N THR A 102 0.00 6.57 8.99
CA THR A 102 -0.13 7.47 7.84
C THR A 102 -1.59 7.63 7.44
N LEU A 103 -2.36 6.52 7.41
CA LEU A 103 -3.81 6.58 7.17
C LEU A 103 -4.58 7.31 8.27
N SER A 104 -4.13 7.16 9.53
CA SER A 104 -4.71 7.92 10.66
C SER A 104 -4.47 9.42 10.49
N ASN A 105 -3.26 9.82 10.11
CA ASN A 105 -2.94 11.21 9.83
C ASN A 105 -3.74 11.75 8.65
N ALA A 106 -3.89 10.98 7.57
CA ALA A 106 -4.71 11.36 6.43
C ALA A 106 -6.18 11.63 6.82
N ARG A 107 -6.77 10.80 7.70
CA ARG A 107 -8.13 11.02 8.21
C ARG A 107 -8.24 12.32 9.03
N LYS A 108 -7.23 12.61 9.87
CA LYS A 108 -7.19 13.85 10.65
C LYS A 108 -7.07 15.08 9.74
N ILE A 109 -6.21 15.01 8.72
CA ILE A 109 -6.06 16.08 7.73
C ILE A 109 -7.36 16.30 6.97
N TRP A 110 -8.04 15.23 6.57
CA TRP A 110 -9.32 15.36 5.86
C TRP A 110 -10.41 15.97 6.74
N ALA A 111 -10.51 15.56 8.01
CA ALA A 111 -11.46 16.14 8.96
C ALA A 111 -11.19 17.64 9.18
N LEU A 112 -9.91 18.01 9.36
CA LEU A 112 -9.51 19.41 9.50
C LEU A 112 -9.86 20.24 8.26
N ARG A 113 -9.64 19.70 7.06
CA ARG A 113 -10.02 20.39 5.81
C ARG A 113 -11.51 20.65 5.71
N GLN A 114 -12.34 19.69 6.13
CA GLN A 114 -13.78 19.86 6.16
C GLN A 114 -14.19 20.95 7.14
N GLU A 115 -13.64 20.94 8.35
CA GLU A 115 -13.90 21.94 9.39
C GLU A 115 -13.52 23.35 8.91
N TYR A 116 -12.32 23.50 8.29
CA TYR A 116 -11.90 24.78 7.71
C TYR A 116 -12.79 25.25 6.56
N GLN A 117 -13.21 24.32 5.70
CA GLN A 117 -14.11 24.64 4.59
C GLN A 117 -15.48 25.12 5.09
N GLU A 118 -16.00 24.54 6.19
CA GLU A 118 -17.26 24.95 6.80
C GLU A 118 -17.14 26.30 7.52
N GLU A 119 -16.01 26.57 8.19
CA GLU A 119 -15.81 27.76 9.02
C GLU A 119 -15.32 28.96 8.21
N PHE A 120 -14.34 28.76 7.31
CA PHE A 120 -13.65 29.83 6.58
C PHE A 120 -13.97 29.88 5.09
N GLY A 121 -14.62 28.85 4.52
CA GLY A 121 -14.99 28.80 3.11
C GLY A 121 -13.81 28.51 2.16
N HIS A 122 -12.61 28.20 2.68
CA HIS A 122 -11.44 27.83 1.90
C HIS A 122 -10.69 26.63 2.51
N GLU A 123 -9.84 25.97 1.72
CA GLU A 123 -8.98 24.91 2.25
C GLU A 123 -7.81 25.49 3.05
N PRO A 124 -7.41 24.81 4.15
CA PRO A 124 -6.25 25.22 4.94
C PRO A 124 -4.95 25.05 4.16
N SER A 125 -4.01 25.98 4.37
CA SER A 125 -2.65 25.91 3.85
C SER A 125 -1.85 24.77 4.49
N MET A 126 -0.69 24.42 3.90
CA MET A 126 0.17 23.37 4.44
C MET A 126 0.67 23.71 5.86
N ASP A 127 1.01 24.98 6.11
CA ASP A 127 1.49 25.44 7.40
C ASP A 127 0.39 25.38 8.47
N GLU A 128 -0.82 25.80 8.14
CA GLU A 128 -1.97 25.70 9.04
C GLU A 128 -2.30 24.24 9.41
N ILE A 129 -2.18 23.30 8.46
CA ILE A 129 -2.36 21.86 8.75
C ILE A 129 -1.26 21.37 9.69
N CYS A 130 0.00 21.78 9.46
CA CYS A 130 1.12 21.39 10.31
C CYS A 130 0.94 21.91 11.74
N ASP A 131 0.55 23.17 11.90
CA ASP A 131 0.36 23.81 13.21
C ASP A 131 -0.85 23.21 13.97
N ALA A 132 -1.97 23.02 13.28
CA ALA A 132 -3.18 22.49 13.90
C ALA A 132 -3.03 21.03 14.36
N LEU A 133 -2.31 20.20 13.61
CA LEU A 133 -2.16 18.77 13.90
C LEU A 133 -0.83 18.42 14.61
N GLY A 134 0.10 19.37 14.74
CA GLY A 134 1.44 19.14 15.30
C GLY A 134 2.27 18.17 14.44
N LEU A 135 2.05 18.17 13.10
CA LEU A 135 2.72 17.29 12.16
C LEU A 135 3.80 18.06 11.38
N THR A 136 4.88 17.38 11.00
CA THR A 136 5.85 17.96 10.07
C THR A 136 5.31 17.93 8.64
N GLU A 137 5.73 18.87 7.78
CA GLU A 137 5.34 18.93 6.37
C GLU A 137 5.52 17.58 5.65
N LYS A 138 6.63 16.88 5.94
CA LYS A 138 6.90 15.55 5.39
C LYS A 138 5.81 14.53 5.74
N HIS A 139 5.31 14.55 6.98
CA HIS A 139 4.24 13.64 7.40
C HIS A 139 2.92 13.98 6.73
N VAL A 140 2.63 15.28 6.53
CA VAL A 140 1.42 15.73 5.83
C VAL A 140 1.47 15.31 4.36
N ARG A 141 2.60 15.55 3.65
CA ARG A 141 2.79 15.10 2.26
C ARG A 141 2.63 13.59 2.12
N ASN A 142 3.33 12.82 2.94
CA ASN A 142 3.23 11.36 2.93
C ASN A 142 1.79 10.87 3.17
N ALA A 143 1.03 11.55 4.04
CA ALA A 143 -0.34 11.20 4.30
C ALA A 143 -1.27 11.52 3.10
N LEU A 144 -1.08 12.63 2.43
CA LEU A 144 -1.81 13.01 1.23
C LEU A 144 -1.50 12.09 0.05
N ASP A 145 -0.23 11.74 -0.16
CA ASP A 145 0.19 10.82 -1.23
C ASP A 145 -0.33 9.40 -0.98
N ALA A 146 -0.37 8.97 0.28
CA ALA A 146 -0.95 7.69 0.65
C ALA A 146 -2.45 7.57 0.32
N VAL A 147 -3.19 8.68 0.31
CA VAL A 147 -4.60 8.68 -0.14
C VAL A 147 -4.69 8.55 -1.65
N LYS A 148 -3.81 9.24 -2.40
CA LYS A 148 -3.76 9.14 -3.88
C LYS A 148 -3.44 7.71 -4.33
N THR A 149 -2.50 7.03 -3.65
CA THR A 149 -2.12 5.64 -3.97
C THR A 149 -3.22 4.61 -3.67
N LYS A 150 -4.30 5.02 -3.01
CA LYS A 150 -5.43 4.13 -2.74
C LYS A 150 -6.32 3.89 -3.96
N SER A 151 -6.36 4.82 -4.91
CA SER A 151 -7.08 4.70 -6.17
C SER A 151 -6.16 4.17 -7.27
N ILE A 152 -5.95 2.86 -7.31
CA ILE A 152 -5.17 2.18 -8.35
C ILE A 152 -6.14 1.79 -9.46
N SER A 153 -5.85 2.23 -10.68
CA SER A 153 -6.56 1.79 -11.89
C SER A 153 -5.84 0.58 -12.50
N SER A 154 -6.59 -0.32 -13.11
CA SER A 154 -5.99 -1.44 -13.85
C SER A 154 -5.45 -0.94 -15.19
N ILE A 155 -4.27 -1.42 -15.58
CA ILE A 155 -3.70 -1.16 -16.91
C ILE A 155 -4.58 -1.78 -18.01
N ASP A 156 -5.25 -2.91 -17.70
CA ASP A 156 -6.17 -3.59 -18.61
C ASP A 156 -7.57 -2.95 -18.65
N GLN A 157 -7.77 -1.82 -17.97
CA GLN A 157 -9.03 -1.11 -18.00
C GLN A 157 -9.29 -0.60 -19.43
N GLN A 158 -10.46 -0.96 -19.99
CA GLN A 158 -10.87 -0.53 -21.31
C GLN A 158 -11.16 0.98 -21.33
N ILE A 159 -10.69 1.64 -22.38
CA ILE A 159 -10.91 3.06 -22.65
C ILE A 159 -11.76 3.21 -23.89
N GLY A 160 -12.86 3.99 -23.77
CA GLY A 160 -13.79 4.30 -24.86
C GLY A 160 -14.91 3.27 -25.04
N ASP A 161 -15.92 3.65 -25.84
CA ASP A 161 -17.16 2.87 -26.02
C ASP A 161 -16.97 1.63 -26.89
N GLU A 162 -15.90 1.54 -27.68
CA GLU A 162 -15.65 0.41 -28.60
C GLU A 162 -14.88 -0.76 -27.97
N GLY A 163 -14.39 -0.63 -26.73
CA GLY A 163 -13.76 -1.71 -25.95
C GLY A 163 -12.46 -2.30 -26.51
N ASN A 164 -11.89 -1.70 -27.57
CA ASN A 164 -10.72 -2.25 -28.28
C ASN A 164 -9.36 -1.71 -27.78
N ARG A 165 -9.36 -0.75 -26.84
CA ARG A 165 -8.12 -0.16 -26.29
C ARG A 165 -8.11 -0.25 -24.79
N THR A 166 -6.95 -0.59 -24.24
CA THR A 166 -6.71 -0.60 -22.80
C THR A 166 -5.93 0.66 -22.38
N LEU A 167 -5.92 0.96 -21.08
CA LEU A 167 -5.11 2.05 -20.52
C LEU A 167 -3.61 1.82 -20.82
N GLY A 168 -3.17 0.55 -20.83
CA GLY A 168 -1.80 0.16 -21.17
C GLY A 168 -1.37 0.54 -22.57
N ASP A 169 -2.29 0.52 -23.54
CA ASP A 169 -1.99 0.86 -24.95
C ASP A 169 -1.73 2.37 -25.16
N VAL A 170 -2.10 3.20 -24.20
CA VAL A 170 -1.96 4.66 -24.27
C VAL A 170 -0.71 5.16 -23.54
N ILE A 171 -0.14 4.36 -22.64
CA ILE A 171 1.05 4.74 -21.87
C ILE A 171 2.28 4.67 -22.79
N PRO A 172 2.96 5.80 -23.10
CA PRO A 172 4.16 5.79 -23.91
C PRO A 172 5.35 5.18 -23.14
N ASP A 173 6.21 4.48 -23.86
CA ASP A 173 7.51 4.06 -23.38
C ASP A 173 8.48 5.25 -23.48
N ASN A 174 8.90 5.77 -22.32
CA ASN A 174 9.85 6.88 -22.24
C ASN A 174 11.29 6.42 -21.95
N ASP A 175 11.47 5.15 -21.62
CA ASP A 175 12.77 4.62 -21.19
C ASP A 175 13.57 4.06 -22.37
N THR A 176 12.90 3.55 -23.41
CA THR A 176 13.57 3.07 -24.60
C THR A 176 14.05 4.26 -25.45
N PRO A 177 15.36 4.38 -25.69
CA PRO A 177 15.89 5.48 -26.50
C PRO A 177 15.35 5.39 -27.92
N ASN A 178 14.99 6.56 -28.51
CA ASN A 178 14.50 6.62 -29.88
C ASN A 178 15.61 6.13 -30.86
N ILE A 179 15.20 5.35 -31.85
CA ILE A 179 16.09 4.81 -32.88
C ILE A 179 16.91 5.92 -33.55
N GLU A 180 16.31 7.10 -33.80
CA GLU A 180 17.01 8.27 -34.33
C GLU A 180 18.15 8.74 -33.43
N GLN A 181 17.93 8.76 -32.08
CA GLN A 181 18.96 9.13 -31.11
C GLN A 181 20.11 8.12 -31.09
N ILE A 182 19.80 6.83 -31.23
CA ILE A 182 20.83 5.78 -31.28
C ILE A 182 21.70 5.98 -32.53
N LEU A 183 21.08 6.15 -33.69
CA LEU A 183 21.78 6.38 -34.93
C LEU A 183 22.59 7.69 -34.95
N ASP A 184 22.04 8.76 -34.41
CA ASP A 184 22.76 10.03 -34.26
C ASP A 184 23.99 9.89 -33.37
N ASN A 185 23.86 9.17 -32.27
CA ASN A 185 24.98 8.91 -31.36
C ASN A 185 26.08 8.06 -32.06
N GLU A 186 25.72 7.06 -32.82
CA GLU A 186 26.66 6.27 -33.62
C GLU A 186 27.38 7.12 -34.68
N LEU A 187 26.63 7.97 -35.40
CA LEU A 187 27.20 8.91 -36.39
C LEU A 187 28.16 9.92 -35.72
N ILE A 188 27.79 10.45 -34.55
CA ILE A 188 28.65 11.35 -33.82
C ILE A 188 29.92 10.60 -33.36
N ARG A 189 29.78 9.39 -32.83
CA ARG A 189 30.92 8.54 -32.41
C ARG A 189 31.87 8.28 -33.56
N ALA A 190 31.34 7.88 -34.73
CA ALA A 190 32.14 7.68 -35.95
C ALA A 190 32.88 8.94 -36.42
N ARG A 191 32.24 10.11 -36.35
CA ARG A 191 32.85 11.40 -36.67
C ARG A 191 33.97 11.77 -35.70
N ILE A 192 33.77 11.51 -34.38
CA ILE A 192 34.78 11.76 -33.35
C ILE A 192 35.99 10.88 -33.61
N VAL A 193 35.82 9.56 -33.85
CA VAL A 193 36.90 8.63 -34.12
C VAL A 193 37.67 9.07 -35.38
N LYS A 194 36.96 9.48 -36.46
CA LYS A 194 37.60 10.00 -37.68
C LYS A 194 38.36 11.31 -37.43
N ALA A 195 37.86 12.20 -36.58
CA ALA A 195 38.56 13.42 -36.19
C ALA A 195 39.81 13.10 -35.34
N LEU A 196 39.74 12.19 -34.42
CA LEU A 196 40.86 11.76 -33.60
C LEU A 196 41.98 11.09 -34.42
N SER A 197 41.63 10.31 -35.44
CA SER A 197 42.61 9.67 -36.34
C SER A 197 43.39 10.66 -37.23
N SER A 198 42.96 11.91 -37.35
CA SER A 198 43.70 12.97 -38.04
C SER A 198 44.79 13.63 -37.19
N LEU A 199 44.86 13.34 -35.90
CA LEU A 199 45.81 13.90 -34.95
C LEU A 199 47.06 13.00 -34.83
N THR A 200 48.12 13.51 -34.20
CA THR A 200 49.30 12.71 -33.90
C THR A 200 48.91 11.66 -32.79
N LYS A 201 49.51 10.47 -32.86
CA LYS A 201 49.23 9.40 -31.88
C LYS A 201 49.31 9.84 -30.37
N ARG A 202 50.17 10.79 -30.11
CA ARG A 202 50.34 11.31 -28.72
C ARG A 202 49.19 12.23 -28.32
N GLU A 203 48.71 13.06 -29.21
CA GLU A 203 47.56 13.96 -29.01
C GLU A 203 46.26 13.17 -28.91
N GLU A 204 46.09 12.19 -29.81
CA GLU A 204 44.96 11.27 -29.75
C GLU A 204 44.87 10.55 -28.42
N LEU A 205 45.98 9.96 -27.93
CA LEU A 205 46.03 9.25 -26.65
C LEU A 205 45.65 10.14 -25.47
N VAL A 206 46.17 11.37 -25.43
CA VAL A 206 45.85 12.34 -24.36
C VAL A 206 44.39 12.70 -24.37
N LEU A 207 43.78 12.94 -25.53
CA LEU A 207 42.35 13.25 -25.63
C LEU A 207 41.48 12.05 -25.26
N ARG A 208 41.81 10.84 -25.72
CA ARG A 208 41.11 9.61 -25.33
C ARG A 208 41.12 9.40 -23.80
N MET A 209 42.29 9.53 -23.17
CA MET A 209 42.41 9.41 -21.71
C MET A 209 41.63 10.50 -20.95
N ARG A 210 41.65 11.72 -21.45
CA ARG A 210 40.97 12.86 -20.78
C ARG A 210 39.44 12.73 -20.82
N PHE A 211 38.90 12.24 -21.94
CA PHE A 211 37.46 12.15 -22.17
C PHE A 211 36.90 10.74 -22.02
N GLY A 212 37.70 9.75 -21.63
CA GLY A 212 37.28 8.36 -21.43
C GLY A 212 36.82 7.66 -22.72
N ILE A 213 37.33 8.06 -23.88
CA ILE A 213 36.96 7.47 -25.17
C ILE A 213 37.76 6.18 -25.33
N SER A 214 37.12 5.02 -25.15
CA SER A 214 37.73 3.70 -25.34
C SER A 214 38.07 3.47 -26.83
N GLU A 215 39.14 2.70 -27.08
CA GLU A 215 39.41 2.20 -28.44
C GLU A 215 38.28 1.24 -28.82
N VAL A 216 37.67 1.48 -29.96
CA VAL A 216 36.73 0.50 -30.56
C VAL A 216 37.60 -0.62 -31.08
N SER A 217 37.71 -1.73 -30.34
CA SER A 217 38.19 -3.00 -30.90
C SER A 217 37.11 -3.47 -31.89
N GLU A 218 37.56 -3.85 -33.10
CA GLU A 218 36.69 -4.33 -34.17
C GLU A 218 35.93 -5.61 -33.84
N ASP A 219 36.12 -6.18 -32.60
CA ASP A 219 35.51 -7.41 -32.14
C ASP A 219 34.36 -7.25 -31.12
N ASP A 220 33.92 -6.05 -30.81
CA ASP A 220 32.87 -5.83 -29.80
C ASP A 220 31.45 -5.81 -30.43
N GLU A 221 30.97 -6.98 -30.83
CA GLU A 221 29.53 -7.26 -30.95
C GLU A 221 28.79 -7.27 -29.59
N ASN A 222 29.50 -7.09 -28.46
CA ASN A 222 28.98 -7.18 -27.08
C ASN A 222 28.91 -5.84 -26.32
N VAL A 223 28.72 -4.70 -27.01
CA VAL A 223 28.60 -3.38 -26.34
C VAL A 223 27.30 -3.20 -25.55
N TYR A 224 26.35 -4.10 -25.70
CA TYR A 224 25.05 -4.01 -24.99
C TYR A 224 25.05 -4.55 -23.55
N GLU A 225 26.12 -5.19 -23.06
CA GLU A 225 26.15 -5.76 -21.70
C GLU A 225 26.79 -4.88 -20.61
N VAL A 226 27.47 -3.79 -20.96
CA VAL A 226 28.25 -3.01 -19.97
C VAL A 226 27.50 -1.81 -19.41
N GLU A 227 26.45 -1.29 -20.04
CA GLU A 227 25.64 -0.18 -19.52
C GLU A 227 24.49 -0.60 -18.59
N LEU A 228 24.25 -1.89 -18.37
CA LEU A 228 23.23 -2.40 -17.42
C LEU A 228 23.77 -2.74 -16.03
N ALA A 229 25.02 -2.38 -15.72
CA ALA A 229 25.68 -2.72 -14.44
C ALA A 229 26.20 -1.51 -13.65
N GLN A 230 25.61 -0.32 -13.82
CA GLN A 230 25.88 0.81 -12.90
C GLN A 230 24.61 1.40 -12.36
#